data_8ea0ecd09726c960db1b2607a07f49ac
#
_entry.id   8ea0ecd09726c960db1b2607a07f49ac
#
_cell.length_a   1.000
_cell.length_b   1.000
_cell.length_c   1.000
_cell.angle_alpha   90.00
_cell.angle_beta   90.00
_cell.angle_gamma   90.00
#
_symmetry.space_group_name_H-M   'P 1'
#
loop_
_entity.id
_entity.type
_entity.pdbx_description
1 polymer ?
#
loop_
_entity_poly.entity_id
_entity_poly.type
_entity_poly.pdbx_seq_one_letter_code
_entity_poly.pdbx_strand_id
1 'polypeptide(L)'
;MHTGWFKDGDAWYYLTGSGAMARGWAKVASTWYYLDPSDGHMHSGWAKVGSHWYYLHGDGHMATGWLQLGSTWYYLHGDGHMATGWLQLGSTWYYLDPATGKMATGWLHLGPTWYYLTPSGAMVTGRQVVDGRESAFAASGAWQGYTTASGAASDAGSRSPAVQHAIMSAPAASRRATTAAMVRAYQRSGATYPAQALGRGGATSIEAFVGLVYDEAVAEGVSPELLFVQAMKETAWLRFGGDVRVTQLNFGGIGATGGGAGGASFGSVREGLRAQVQHLRAYADPSVTQAKLAHPVVDPRFAYVRKGSARYVEHLGASENPQGVGWATDKGYGTSLAQMMSPIFGI
;
A
#
# COMPACT_ATOMS: atom_id res chain seq x y z
N MET A 1 34.61 -19.02 -37.17
CA MET A 1 33.84 -17.81 -36.75
C MET A 1 32.79 -18.30 -35.78
N HIS A 2 32.70 -17.68 -34.60
CA HIS A 2 31.70 -18.09 -33.60
C HIS A 2 30.37 -17.41 -33.93
N THR A 3 29.25 -18.13 -33.87
CA THR A 3 27.90 -17.59 -34.13
C THR A 3 26.92 -18.19 -33.10
N GLY A 4 25.81 -17.51 -32.82
CA GLY A 4 24.83 -17.96 -31.83
C GLY A 4 25.15 -17.45 -30.43
N TRP A 5 24.57 -18.10 -29.42
CA TRP A 5 24.75 -17.73 -28.01
C TRP A 5 26.19 -18.00 -27.55
N PHE A 6 26.74 -17.03 -26.86
CA PHE A 6 28.07 -17.05 -26.28
C PHE A 6 28.05 -16.52 -24.86
N LYS A 7 28.73 -17.21 -23.95
CA LYS A 7 28.83 -16.81 -22.54
C LYS A 7 30.24 -16.38 -22.24
N ASP A 8 30.40 -15.17 -21.67
CA ASP A 8 31.65 -14.67 -21.16
C ASP A 8 31.47 -14.25 -19.70
N GLY A 9 32.18 -14.90 -18.80
CA GLY A 9 31.93 -14.80 -17.36
C GLY A 9 30.48 -15.16 -17.01
N ASP A 10 29.75 -14.23 -16.40
CA ASP A 10 28.34 -14.39 -16.06
C ASP A 10 27.37 -13.80 -17.10
N ALA A 11 27.90 -13.13 -18.14
CA ALA A 11 27.11 -12.46 -19.17
C ALA A 11 26.90 -13.34 -20.41
N TRP A 12 25.69 -13.29 -20.97
CA TRP A 12 25.33 -13.92 -22.23
C TRP A 12 25.30 -12.90 -23.35
N TYR A 13 25.80 -13.27 -24.53
CA TYR A 13 25.83 -12.49 -25.75
C TYR A 13 25.27 -13.32 -26.90
N TYR A 14 24.78 -12.65 -27.94
CA TYR A 14 24.35 -13.30 -29.17
C TYR A 14 25.15 -12.80 -30.36
N LEU A 15 25.79 -13.71 -31.06
CA LEU A 15 26.55 -13.43 -32.27
C LEU A 15 25.70 -13.81 -33.49
N THR A 16 25.49 -12.87 -34.40
CA THR A 16 24.74 -13.06 -35.64
C THR A 16 25.42 -14.10 -36.56
N GLY A 17 24.75 -14.50 -37.62
CA GLY A 17 25.33 -15.37 -38.64
C GLY A 17 26.62 -14.86 -39.30
N SER A 18 26.86 -13.55 -39.23
CA SER A 18 28.12 -12.91 -39.67
C SER A 18 29.22 -12.88 -38.58
N GLY A 19 28.92 -13.39 -37.39
CA GLY A 19 29.81 -13.30 -36.23
C GLY A 19 29.81 -11.95 -35.50
N ALA A 20 29.00 -10.99 -35.97
CA ALA A 20 28.87 -9.71 -35.28
C ALA A 20 28.00 -9.83 -34.02
N MET A 21 28.37 -9.14 -32.95
CA MET A 21 27.60 -9.10 -31.70
C MET A 21 26.29 -8.36 -31.91
N ALA A 22 25.17 -9.01 -31.60
CA ALA A 22 23.84 -8.40 -31.63
C ALA A 22 23.69 -7.37 -30.50
N ARG A 23 22.93 -6.31 -30.77
CA ARG A 23 22.60 -5.23 -29.82
C ARG A 23 21.14 -4.82 -30.02
N GLY A 24 20.47 -4.40 -28.94
CA GLY A 24 19.05 -4.10 -28.97
C GLY A 24 18.19 -5.36 -29.09
N TRP A 25 17.04 -5.23 -29.70
CA TRP A 25 16.13 -6.36 -29.90
C TRP A 25 16.67 -7.38 -30.89
N ALA A 26 16.73 -8.62 -30.49
CA ALA A 26 17.14 -9.76 -31.32
C ALA A 26 16.09 -10.87 -31.27
N LYS A 27 15.66 -11.34 -32.46
CA LYS A 27 14.79 -12.51 -32.57
C LYS A 27 15.63 -13.72 -32.91
N VAL A 28 15.69 -14.66 -31.97
CA VAL A 28 16.42 -15.91 -32.17
C VAL A 28 15.40 -17.03 -32.25
N ALA A 29 15.31 -17.66 -33.41
CA ALA A 29 14.18 -18.54 -33.77
C ALA A 29 12.83 -17.79 -33.64
N SER A 30 11.95 -18.23 -32.72
CA SER A 30 10.65 -17.57 -32.48
C SER A 30 10.65 -16.65 -31.26
N THR A 31 11.77 -16.52 -30.55
CA THR A 31 11.86 -15.88 -29.24
C THR A 31 12.59 -14.54 -29.33
N TRP A 32 12.04 -13.51 -28.68
CA TRP A 32 12.67 -12.21 -28.56
C TRP A 32 13.54 -12.10 -27.33
N TYR A 33 14.69 -11.47 -27.50
CA TYR A 33 15.68 -11.14 -26.48
C TYR A 33 16.05 -9.67 -26.59
N TYR A 34 16.52 -9.07 -25.52
CA TYR A 34 17.06 -7.71 -25.54
C TYR A 34 18.51 -7.75 -25.10
N LEU A 35 19.39 -7.32 -26.01
CA LEU A 35 20.84 -7.20 -25.79
C LEU A 35 21.16 -5.74 -25.51
N ASP A 36 21.91 -5.46 -24.46
CA ASP A 36 22.24 -4.08 -24.09
C ASP A 36 22.89 -3.34 -25.27
N PRO A 37 22.39 -2.14 -25.65
CA PRO A 37 22.93 -1.40 -26.77
C PRO A 37 24.38 -0.96 -26.59
N SER A 38 24.86 -0.82 -25.35
CA SER A 38 26.21 -0.35 -25.05
C SER A 38 27.26 -1.45 -25.17
N ASP A 39 27.01 -2.63 -24.61
CA ASP A 39 27.99 -3.71 -24.51
C ASP A 39 27.51 -5.05 -25.08
N GLY A 40 26.23 -5.18 -25.42
CA GLY A 40 25.67 -6.39 -26.07
C GLY A 40 25.32 -7.54 -25.11
N HIS A 41 25.41 -7.36 -23.78
CA HIS A 41 25.03 -8.42 -22.85
C HIS A 41 23.50 -8.65 -22.85
N MET A 42 23.07 -9.88 -22.67
CA MET A 42 21.66 -10.24 -22.61
C MET A 42 21.02 -9.69 -21.35
N HIS A 43 19.94 -8.92 -21.52
CA HIS A 43 19.19 -8.32 -20.43
C HIS A 43 18.23 -9.35 -19.80
N SER A 44 18.06 -9.26 -18.47
CA SER A 44 17.02 -9.97 -17.72
C SER A 44 16.36 -9.03 -16.73
N GLY A 45 15.11 -9.31 -16.34
CA GLY A 45 14.30 -8.42 -15.51
C GLY A 45 13.64 -7.29 -16.32
N TRP A 46 13.29 -6.20 -15.64
CA TRP A 46 12.65 -5.05 -16.25
C TRP A 46 13.60 -4.24 -17.11
N ALA A 47 13.21 -3.98 -18.34
CA ALA A 47 13.94 -3.13 -19.30
C ALA A 47 13.03 -2.01 -19.80
N LYS A 48 13.51 -0.75 -19.73
CA LYS A 48 12.84 0.38 -20.36
C LYS A 48 13.47 0.65 -21.71
N VAL A 49 12.71 0.42 -22.78
CA VAL A 49 13.17 0.66 -24.15
C VAL A 49 12.27 1.72 -24.78
N GLY A 50 12.85 2.88 -25.07
CA GLY A 50 12.08 4.06 -25.45
C GLY A 50 11.13 4.51 -24.33
N SER A 51 9.85 4.61 -24.64
CA SER A 51 8.81 4.98 -23.67
C SER A 51 8.16 3.77 -22.99
N HIS A 52 8.48 2.55 -23.38
CA HIS A 52 7.79 1.33 -22.93
C HIS A 52 8.65 0.48 -21.99
N TRP A 53 7.99 -0.20 -21.07
CA TRP A 53 8.60 -1.21 -20.21
C TRP A 53 8.36 -2.60 -20.78
N TYR A 54 9.40 -3.44 -20.70
CA TYR A 54 9.41 -4.85 -21.06
C TYR A 54 9.94 -5.68 -19.90
N TYR A 55 9.63 -6.96 -19.89
CA TYR A 55 10.23 -7.88 -18.93
C TYR A 55 10.89 -9.05 -19.66
N LEU A 56 12.14 -9.31 -19.31
CA LEU A 56 12.92 -10.43 -19.83
C LEU A 56 13.08 -11.44 -18.68
N HIS A 57 12.71 -12.69 -18.92
CA HIS A 57 12.90 -13.76 -17.94
C HIS A 57 14.38 -13.98 -17.61
N GLY A 58 14.70 -14.82 -16.60
CA GLY A 58 16.09 -15.08 -16.20
C GLY A 58 16.96 -15.70 -17.29
N ASP A 59 16.36 -16.37 -18.26
CA ASP A 59 16.99 -16.90 -19.47
C ASP A 59 16.96 -15.93 -20.66
N GLY A 60 16.54 -14.69 -20.44
CA GLY A 60 16.53 -13.57 -21.39
C GLY A 60 15.33 -13.51 -22.32
N HIS A 61 14.43 -14.50 -22.35
CA HIS A 61 13.29 -14.42 -23.26
C HIS A 61 12.27 -13.36 -22.83
N MET A 62 11.70 -12.64 -23.80
CA MET A 62 10.73 -11.57 -23.57
C MET A 62 9.40 -12.15 -23.08
N ALA A 63 8.91 -11.64 -21.97
CA ALA A 63 7.62 -11.99 -21.42
C ALA A 63 6.46 -11.41 -22.25
N THR A 64 5.38 -12.17 -22.35
CA THR A 64 4.09 -11.73 -22.91
C THR A 64 2.95 -12.33 -22.09
N GLY A 65 1.78 -11.69 -22.09
CA GLY A 65 0.65 -12.13 -21.27
C GLY A 65 0.80 -11.78 -19.81
N TRP A 66 0.12 -12.53 -18.95
CA TRP A 66 0.18 -12.31 -17.50
C TRP A 66 1.53 -12.71 -16.91
N LEU A 67 2.11 -11.82 -16.14
CA LEU A 67 3.38 -12.00 -15.44
C LEU A 67 3.18 -11.80 -13.94
N GLN A 68 3.50 -12.79 -13.13
CA GLN A 68 3.49 -12.69 -11.68
C GLN A 68 4.90 -12.53 -11.13
N LEU A 69 5.13 -11.45 -10.40
CA LEU A 69 6.39 -11.21 -9.68
C LEU A 69 6.08 -11.07 -8.18
N GLY A 70 6.41 -12.07 -7.41
CA GLY A 70 5.97 -12.18 -6.02
C GLY A 70 4.45 -12.25 -5.92
N SER A 71 3.85 -11.34 -5.18
CA SER A 71 2.38 -11.22 -5.06
C SER A 71 1.74 -10.28 -6.09
N THR A 72 2.53 -9.67 -6.98
CA THR A 72 2.08 -8.64 -7.90
C THR A 72 1.92 -9.19 -9.31
N TRP A 73 0.82 -8.86 -9.95
CA TRP A 73 0.54 -9.21 -11.34
C TRP A 73 0.76 -8.02 -12.26
N TYR A 74 1.30 -8.29 -13.44
CA TYR A 74 1.49 -7.39 -14.57
C TYR A 74 0.96 -8.05 -15.83
N TYR A 75 0.72 -7.27 -16.87
CA TYR A 75 0.39 -7.79 -18.20
C TYR A 75 1.31 -7.20 -19.26
N LEU A 76 1.91 -8.06 -20.07
CA LEU A 76 2.73 -7.68 -21.20
C LEU A 76 1.93 -8.00 -22.48
N HIS A 77 1.79 -7.04 -23.38
CA HIS A 77 1.13 -7.25 -24.67
C HIS A 77 1.88 -8.28 -25.55
N GLY A 78 1.28 -8.71 -26.65
CA GLY A 78 1.90 -9.68 -27.55
C GLY A 78 3.23 -9.24 -28.16
N ASP A 79 3.49 -7.95 -28.21
CA ASP A 79 4.76 -7.32 -28.60
C ASP A 79 5.69 -7.06 -27.41
N GLY A 80 5.32 -7.49 -26.21
CA GLY A 80 6.12 -7.45 -24.98
C GLY A 80 6.01 -6.18 -24.17
N HIS A 81 5.37 -5.09 -24.64
CA HIS A 81 5.29 -3.88 -23.83
C HIS A 81 4.29 -4.02 -22.67
N MET A 82 4.62 -3.44 -21.52
CA MET A 82 3.80 -3.50 -20.31
C MET A 82 2.51 -2.70 -20.49
N ALA A 83 1.37 -3.36 -20.22
CA ALA A 83 0.07 -2.73 -20.19
C ALA A 83 -0.10 -1.78 -19.00
N THR A 84 -0.82 -0.67 -19.22
CA THR A 84 -1.21 0.29 -18.18
C THR A 84 -2.63 0.79 -18.46
N GLY A 85 -3.35 1.23 -17.44
CA GLY A 85 -4.74 1.64 -17.56
C GLY A 85 -5.69 0.46 -17.72
N TRP A 86 -6.83 0.70 -18.36
CA TRP A 86 -7.82 -0.34 -18.61
C TRP A 86 -7.35 -1.33 -19.70
N LEU A 87 -7.47 -2.62 -19.39
CA LEU A 87 -7.11 -3.72 -20.27
C LEU A 87 -8.30 -4.66 -20.41
N GLN A 88 -8.75 -4.92 -21.62
CA GLN A 88 -9.78 -5.91 -21.92
C GLN A 88 -9.15 -7.20 -22.47
N LEU A 89 -9.44 -8.32 -21.82
CA LEU A 89 -9.05 -9.65 -22.28
C LEU A 89 -10.31 -10.51 -22.42
N GLY A 90 -10.71 -10.77 -23.65
CA GLY A 90 -12.01 -11.38 -23.93
C GLY A 90 -13.15 -10.48 -23.46
N SER A 91 -14.03 -11.01 -22.60
CA SER A 91 -15.13 -10.24 -21.99
C SER A 91 -14.76 -9.59 -20.65
N THR A 92 -13.55 -9.81 -20.14
CA THR A 92 -13.14 -9.36 -18.81
C THR A 92 -12.26 -8.13 -18.89
N TRP A 93 -12.57 -7.12 -18.07
CA TRP A 93 -11.78 -5.93 -17.91
C TRP A 93 -10.89 -6.04 -16.67
N TYR A 94 -9.68 -5.52 -16.78
CA TYR A 94 -8.68 -5.38 -15.75
C TYR A 94 -8.17 -3.94 -15.72
N TYR A 95 -7.59 -3.52 -14.62
CA TYR A 95 -6.93 -2.22 -14.54
C TYR A 95 -5.49 -2.39 -14.06
N LEU A 96 -4.56 -1.87 -14.84
CA LEU A 96 -3.14 -1.82 -14.53
C LEU A 96 -2.78 -0.38 -14.15
N ASP A 97 -2.19 -0.19 -12.99
CA ASP A 97 -1.82 1.14 -12.49
C ASP A 97 -0.91 1.87 -13.49
N PRO A 98 -1.27 3.09 -13.94
CA PRO A 98 -0.53 3.80 -14.98
C PRO A 98 0.92 4.13 -14.65
N ALA A 99 1.25 4.28 -13.36
CA ALA A 99 2.59 4.61 -12.93
C ALA A 99 3.49 3.39 -12.75
N THR A 100 2.90 2.25 -12.36
CA THR A 100 3.65 1.07 -11.94
C THR A 100 3.39 -0.17 -12.78
N GLY A 101 2.33 -0.21 -13.58
CA GLY A 101 1.87 -1.39 -14.32
C GLY A 101 1.24 -2.49 -13.45
N LYS A 102 1.12 -2.30 -12.14
CA LYS A 102 0.57 -3.30 -11.23
C LYS A 102 -0.94 -3.48 -11.43
N MET A 103 -1.40 -4.73 -11.45
CA MET A 103 -2.83 -5.04 -11.53
C MET A 103 -3.54 -4.58 -10.25
N ALA A 104 -4.60 -3.81 -10.42
CA ALA A 104 -5.46 -3.36 -9.32
C ALA A 104 -6.41 -4.48 -8.88
N THR A 105 -6.74 -4.50 -7.59
CA THR A 105 -7.77 -5.35 -6.98
C THR A 105 -8.52 -4.55 -5.92
N GLY A 106 -9.76 -4.93 -5.61
CA GLY A 106 -10.60 -4.19 -4.67
C GLY A 106 -11.24 -2.96 -5.30
N TRP A 107 -11.58 -1.98 -4.46
CA TRP A 107 -12.19 -0.72 -4.92
C TRP A 107 -11.18 0.15 -5.66
N LEU A 108 -11.58 0.65 -6.82
CA LEU A 108 -10.80 1.52 -7.69
C LEU A 108 -11.58 2.81 -7.97
N HIS A 109 -11.00 3.96 -7.66
CA HIS A 109 -11.59 5.27 -7.92
C HIS A 109 -10.87 5.97 -9.06
N LEU A 110 -11.59 6.22 -10.15
CA LEU A 110 -11.05 6.91 -11.33
C LEU A 110 -11.93 8.12 -11.68
N GLY A 111 -11.41 9.31 -11.48
CA GLY A 111 -12.19 10.52 -11.60
C GLY A 111 -13.40 10.49 -10.65
N PRO A 112 -14.64 10.70 -11.13
CA PRO A 112 -15.83 10.65 -10.28
C PRO A 112 -16.41 9.23 -10.10
N THR A 113 -15.80 8.20 -10.70
CA THR A 113 -16.40 6.87 -10.85
C THR A 113 -15.67 5.82 -10.03
N TRP A 114 -16.43 5.01 -9.30
CA TRP A 114 -15.94 3.85 -8.56
C TRP A 114 -16.15 2.57 -9.36
N TYR A 115 -15.16 1.69 -9.29
CA TYR A 115 -15.16 0.34 -9.81
C TYR A 115 -14.76 -0.64 -8.72
N TYR A 116 -15.06 -1.91 -8.91
CA TYR A 116 -14.53 -2.97 -8.07
C TYR A 116 -13.88 -4.05 -8.91
N LEU A 117 -12.64 -4.40 -8.56
CA LEU A 117 -11.88 -5.47 -9.16
C LEU A 117 -11.82 -6.64 -8.17
N THR A 118 -12.16 -7.84 -8.60
CA THR A 118 -12.07 -9.04 -7.77
C THR A 118 -10.62 -9.29 -7.32
N PRO A 119 -10.36 -10.21 -6.39
CA PRO A 119 -8.99 -10.64 -6.06
C PRO A 119 -8.21 -11.18 -7.27
N SER A 120 -8.89 -11.64 -8.32
CA SER A 120 -8.28 -12.04 -9.60
C SER A 120 -8.06 -10.87 -10.55
N GLY A 121 -8.39 -9.64 -10.16
CA GLY A 121 -8.28 -8.42 -10.97
C GLY A 121 -9.45 -8.18 -11.91
N ALA A 122 -10.41 -9.09 -12.04
CA ALA A 122 -11.55 -8.95 -12.95
C ALA A 122 -12.50 -7.85 -12.48
N MET A 123 -12.85 -6.90 -13.38
CA MET A 123 -13.82 -5.85 -13.09
C MET A 123 -15.22 -6.44 -12.92
N VAL A 124 -15.88 -6.04 -11.86
CA VAL A 124 -17.25 -6.47 -11.54
C VAL A 124 -18.29 -5.66 -12.30
N THR A 125 -19.34 -6.34 -12.76
CA THR A 125 -20.54 -5.74 -13.37
C THR A 125 -21.79 -6.39 -12.77
N GLY A 126 -22.95 -5.74 -12.93
CA GLY A 126 -24.21 -6.27 -12.41
C GLY A 126 -24.30 -6.19 -10.89
N ARG A 127 -25.03 -7.13 -10.27
CA ARG A 127 -25.18 -7.20 -8.81
C ARG A 127 -24.17 -8.17 -8.22
N GLN A 128 -23.44 -7.72 -7.21
CA GLN A 128 -22.45 -8.52 -6.49
C GLN A 128 -22.44 -8.17 -5.00
N VAL A 129 -22.16 -9.15 -4.17
CA VAL A 129 -21.88 -8.90 -2.75
C VAL A 129 -20.41 -8.51 -2.62
N VAL A 130 -20.16 -7.24 -2.29
CA VAL A 130 -18.83 -6.68 -2.08
C VAL A 130 -18.75 -6.22 -0.63
N ASP A 131 -17.74 -6.69 0.09
CA ASP A 131 -17.52 -6.39 1.52
C ASP A 131 -18.79 -6.61 2.39
N GLY A 132 -19.53 -7.71 2.10
CA GLY A 132 -20.72 -8.10 2.83
C GLY A 132 -21.99 -7.30 2.49
N ARG A 133 -21.94 -6.42 1.49
CA ARG A 133 -23.09 -5.62 1.03
C ARG A 133 -23.41 -5.90 -0.42
N GLU A 134 -24.70 -6.08 -0.71
CA GLU A 134 -25.14 -6.17 -2.10
C GLU A 134 -24.94 -4.83 -2.81
N SER A 135 -24.19 -4.84 -3.87
CA SER A 135 -23.79 -3.66 -4.65
C SER A 135 -24.22 -3.83 -6.10
N ALA A 136 -24.68 -2.75 -6.72
CA ALA A 136 -24.98 -2.71 -8.15
C ALA A 136 -23.86 -2.02 -8.91
N PHE A 137 -23.48 -2.60 -10.05
CA PHE A 137 -22.51 -2.06 -11.00
C PHE A 137 -23.14 -2.01 -12.38
N ALA A 138 -22.93 -0.92 -13.10
CA ALA A 138 -23.34 -0.81 -14.50
C ALA A 138 -22.60 -1.84 -15.39
N ALA A 139 -23.06 -2.03 -16.61
CA ALA A 139 -22.32 -2.83 -17.60
C ALA A 139 -20.92 -2.29 -17.90
N SER A 140 -20.71 -0.98 -17.70
CA SER A 140 -19.40 -0.33 -17.78
C SER A 140 -18.49 -0.60 -16.57
N GLY A 141 -18.98 -1.33 -15.55
CA GLY A 141 -18.29 -1.52 -14.28
C GLY A 141 -18.47 -0.38 -13.28
N ALA A 142 -19.09 0.74 -13.67
CA ALA A 142 -19.32 1.86 -12.78
C ALA A 142 -20.26 1.45 -11.62
N TRP A 143 -19.81 1.66 -10.40
CA TRP A 143 -20.62 1.40 -9.22
C TRP A 143 -21.81 2.36 -9.14
N GLN A 144 -23.01 1.79 -8.87
CA GLN A 144 -24.27 2.50 -8.86
C GLN A 144 -24.85 2.66 -7.44
N GLY A 145 -24.24 2.03 -6.45
CA GLY A 145 -24.71 2.06 -5.07
C GLY A 145 -24.98 0.68 -4.49
N TYR A 146 -25.34 0.66 -3.20
CA TYR A 146 -25.81 -0.55 -2.53
C TYR A 146 -27.26 -0.81 -2.87
N THR A 147 -27.64 -2.08 -3.04
CA THR A 147 -29.03 -2.49 -3.26
C THR A 147 -29.65 -2.94 -1.93
N THR A 148 -30.92 -2.60 -1.72
CA THR A 148 -31.71 -3.18 -0.64
C THR A 148 -32.27 -4.54 -1.06
N ALA A 149 -32.63 -5.40 -0.10
CA ALA A 149 -33.16 -6.75 -0.34
C ALA A 149 -34.41 -6.81 -1.26
N SER A 150 -35.01 -5.68 -1.63
CA SER A 150 -36.17 -5.57 -2.54
C SER A 150 -35.80 -5.28 -4.00
N GLY A 151 -34.52 -5.29 -4.37
CA GLY A 151 -34.09 -5.20 -5.79
C GLY A 151 -34.16 -3.83 -6.43
N ALA A 152 -34.55 -2.77 -5.72
CA ALA A 152 -34.45 -1.40 -6.20
C ALA A 152 -33.14 -0.77 -5.72
N ALA A 153 -32.39 -0.15 -6.65
CA ALA A 153 -31.32 0.77 -6.27
C ALA A 153 -31.98 1.88 -5.44
N SER A 154 -31.57 2.04 -4.18
CA SER A 154 -32.04 3.18 -3.39
C SER A 154 -31.45 4.42 -4.01
N ASP A 155 -32.31 5.29 -4.56
CA ASP A 155 -32.03 6.66 -4.97
C ASP A 155 -31.79 7.53 -3.72
N ALA A 156 -30.80 7.15 -2.92
CA ALA A 156 -30.27 7.99 -1.86
C ALA A 156 -29.10 8.73 -2.47
N GLY A 157 -29.32 10.00 -2.76
CA GLY A 157 -28.40 10.91 -3.41
C GLY A 157 -26.94 10.63 -3.11
N SER A 158 -26.17 10.40 -4.17
CA SER A 158 -24.72 10.49 -4.31
C SER A 158 -23.90 10.46 -3.00
N ARG A 159 -24.04 9.42 -2.20
CA ARG A 159 -23.00 9.07 -1.24
C ARG A 159 -22.12 8.02 -1.95
N SER A 160 -20.98 8.46 -2.44
CA SER A 160 -19.84 7.60 -2.71
C SER A 160 -19.75 6.55 -1.61
N PRO A 161 -19.38 5.25 -1.89
CA PRO A 161 -19.07 4.33 -0.82
C PRO A 161 -18.13 5.09 0.11
N ALA A 162 -18.35 5.01 1.42
CA ALA A 162 -17.38 5.54 2.35
C ALA A 162 -16.05 4.93 1.97
N VAL A 163 -15.12 5.77 1.52
CA VAL A 163 -13.78 5.33 1.10
C VAL A 163 -13.24 4.53 2.26
N GLN A 164 -12.99 3.24 2.06
CA GLN A 164 -12.35 2.43 3.08
C GLN A 164 -10.85 2.49 2.85
N HIS A 165 -10.14 3.03 3.82
CA HIS A 165 -8.69 3.18 3.76
C HIS A 165 -8.04 1.89 4.25
N ALA A 166 -7.35 1.18 3.37
CA ALA A 166 -6.64 -0.03 3.76
C ALA A 166 -5.51 0.30 4.75
N ILE A 167 -5.45 -0.44 5.86
CA ILE A 167 -4.35 -0.31 6.85
C ILE A 167 -3.04 -0.75 6.23
N MET A 168 -3.05 -1.91 5.54
CA MET A 168 -1.90 -2.41 4.79
C MET A 168 -1.91 -1.79 3.40
N SER A 169 -1.14 -0.75 3.20
CA SER A 169 -1.04 -0.07 1.91
C SER A 169 0.33 0.57 1.71
N ALA A 170 0.75 0.66 0.44
CA ALA A 170 1.87 1.51 0.08
C ALA A 170 1.53 2.99 0.36
N PRO A 171 2.54 3.86 0.58
CA PRO A 171 2.35 5.29 0.67
C PRO A 171 1.59 5.84 -0.54
N ALA A 172 0.66 6.77 -0.31
CA ALA A 172 -0.12 7.42 -1.38
C ALA A 172 0.76 8.27 -2.31
N ALA A 173 1.94 8.71 -1.82
CA ALA A 173 2.86 9.54 -2.57
C ALA A 173 4.33 9.19 -2.25
N SER A 174 5.26 9.86 -2.91
CA SER A 174 6.69 9.70 -2.60
C SER A 174 7.00 10.07 -1.14
N ARG A 175 8.07 9.50 -0.57
CA ARG A 175 8.51 9.80 0.81
C ARG A 175 8.56 11.31 1.07
N ARG A 176 9.16 12.08 0.16
CA ARG A 176 9.28 13.54 0.28
C ARG A 176 7.91 14.23 0.31
N ALA A 177 6.98 13.83 -0.54
CA ALA A 177 5.65 14.44 -0.61
C ALA A 177 4.83 14.08 0.63
N THR A 178 4.83 12.82 1.07
CA THR A 178 4.11 12.34 2.24
C THR A 178 4.62 13.00 3.52
N THR A 179 5.94 13.00 3.77
CA THR A 179 6.50 13.63 4.97
C THR A 179 6.30 15.15 4.98
N ALA A 180 6.38 15.82 3.82
CA ALA A 180 6.07 17.24 3.72
C ALA A 180 4.59 17.55 4.03
N ALA A 181 3.65 16.67 3.64
CA ALA A 181 2.25 16.81 4.00
C ALA A 181 2.01 16.66 5.51
N MET A 182 2.69 15.69 6.16
CA MET A 182 2.66 15.50 7.61
C MET A 182 3.18 16.74 8.36
N VAL A 183 4.33 17.28 7.95
CA VAL A 183 4.91 18.50 8.54
C VAL A 183 3.93 19.67 8.43
N ARG A 184 3.39 19.91 7.24
CA ARG A 184 2.38 20.99 7.04
C ARG A 184 1.13 20.80 7.89
N ALA A 185 0.65 19.56 8.03
CA ALA A 185 -0.49 19.26 8.87
C ALA A 185 -0.22 19.56 10.34
N TYR A 186 0.94 19.13 10.82
CA TYR A 186 1.39 19.42 12.19
C TYR A 186 1.49 20.93 12.45
N GLN A 187 2.12 21.67 11.56
CA GLN A 187 2.25 23.13 11.65
C GLN A 187 0.88 23.83 11.70
N ARG A 188 -0.07 23.39 10.85
CA ARG A 188 -1.44 23.92 10.86
C ARG A 188 -2.21 23.65 12.16
N SER A 189 -1.84 22.61 12.92
CA SER A 189 -2.46 22.30 14.21
C SER A 189 -2.16 23.34 15.29
N GLY A 190 -1.16 24.20 15.07
CA GLY A 190 -0.68 25.18 16.07
C GLY A 190 -0.03 24.54 17.29
N ALA A 191 0.31 23.25 17.27
CA ALA A 191 1.00 22.59 18.36
C ALA A 191 2.49 22.96 18.39
N THR A 192 3.01 23.20 19.60
CA THR A 192 4.46 23.33 19.80
C THR A 192 5.10 21.97 19.87
N TYR A 193 6.14 21.73 19.06
CA TYR A 193 6.85 20.46 19.06
C TYR A 193 7.62 20.27 20.38
N PRO A 194 7.44 19.16 21.10
CA PRO A 194 8.09 18.92 22.39
C PRO A 194 9.55 18.45 22.20
N ALA A 195 10.38 19.30 21.59
CA ALA A 195 11.73 19.00 21.13
C ALA A 195 12.65 18.45 22.22
N GLN A 196 12.52 18.92 23.47
CA GLN A 196 13.34 18.42 24.57
C GLN A 196 13.02 16.96 24.92
N ALA A 197 11.74 16.60 24.98
CA ALA A 197 11.32 15.24 25.34
C ALA A 197 11.57 14.25 24.19
N LEU A 198 11.08 14.58 22.98
CA LEU A 198 11.23 13.71 21.82
C LEU A 198 12.66 13.70 21.27
N GLY A 199 13.42 14.77 21.44
CA GLY A 199 14.83 14.81 21.09
C GLY A 199 15.68 13.82 21.86
N ARG A 200 15.39 13.60 23.14
CA ARG A 200 16.02 12.53 23.93
C ARG A 200 15.68 11.14 23.41
N GLY A 201 14.49 10.98 22.81
CA GLY A 201 14.04 9.76 22.16
C GLY A 201 14.49 9.61 20.70
N GLY A 202 15.30 10.54 20.17
CA GLY A 202 15.87 10.46 18.80
C GLY A 202 15.11 11.23 17.72
N ALA A 203 14.13 12.09 18.08
CA ALA A 203 13.43 12.97 17.14
C ALA A 203 13.50 14.43 17.59
N THR A 204 14.50 15.16 17.11
CA THR A 204 14.80 16.54 17.53
C THR A 204 13.88 17.58 16.91
N SER A 205 13.18 17.23 15.85
CA SER A 205 12.24 18.10 15.13
C SER A 205 11.05 17.31 14.57
N ILE A 206 10.02 18.04 14.12
CA ILE A 206 8.86 17.40 13.47
C ILE A 206 9.28 16.69 12.18
N GLU A 207 10.24 17.21 11.43
CA GLU A 207 10.77 16.58 10.24
C GLU A 207 11.43 15.23 10.55
N ALA A 208 12.23 15.18 11.64
CA ALA A 208 12.82 13.94 12.12
C ALA A 208 11.73 12.95 12.57
N PHE A 209 10.72 13.41 13.30
CA PHE A 209 9.61 12.59 13.74
C PHE A 209 8.84 11.96 12.57
N VAL A 210 8.41 12.75 11.59
CA VAL A 210 7.66 12.22 10.45
C VAL A 210 8.52 11.33 9.54
N GLY A 211 9.84 11.55 9.52
CA GLY A 211 10.78 10.64 8.89
C GLY A 211 10.72 9.24 9.52
N LEU A 212 10.71 9.17 10.86
CA LEU A 212 10.57 7.91 11.59
C LEU A 212 9.20 7.26 11.38
N VAL A 213 8.12 8.05 11.39
CA VAL A 213 6.76 7.56 11.06
C VAL A 213 6.75 6.87 9.71
N TYR A 214 7.30 7.52 8.69
CA TYR A 214 7.34 6.96 7.34
C TYR A 214 8.14 5.66 7.29
N ASP A 215 9.35 5.67 7.87
CA ASP A 215 10.28 4.53 7.80
C ASP A 215 9.70 3.29 8.50
N GLU A 216 9.15 3.44 9.72
CA GLU A 216 8.56 2.31 10.46
C GLU A 216 7.27 1.78 9.80
N ALA A 217 6.44 2.66 9.25
CA ALA A 217 5.22 2.26 8.55
C ALA A 217 5.52 1.45 7.29
N VAL A 218 6.43 1.95 6.44
CA VAL A 218 6.81 1.28 5.19
C VAL A 218 7.50 -0.06 5.46
N ALA A 219 8.35 -0.14 6.49
CA ALA A 219 9.01 -1.39 6.87
C ALA A 219 8.00 -2.50 7.19
N GLU A 220 6.90 -2.17 7.86
CA GLU A 220 5.85 -3.14 8.22
C GLU A 220 4.72 -3.26 7.16
N GLY A 221 4.79 -2.51 6.05
CA GLY A 221 3.78 -2.51 4.99
C GLY A 221 2.46 -1.85 5.38
N VAL A 222 2.47 -0.99 6.38
CA VAL A 222 1.31 -0.22 6.87
C VAL A 222 1.33 1.18 6.26
N SER A 223 0.16 1.79 6.04
CA SER A 223 0.05 3.18 5.57
C SER A 223 0.77 4.14 6.50
N PRO A 224 1.78 4.89 6.03
CA PRO A 224 2.41 5.93 6.83
C PRO A 224 1.45 7.09 7.14
N GLU A 225 0.48 7.34 6.27
CA GLU A 225 -0.58 8.33 6.46
C GLU A 225 -1.43 7.97 7.68
N LEU A 226 -1.84 6.70 7.79
CA LEU A 226 -2.57 6.20 8.95
C LEU A 226 -1.75 6.30 10.23
N LEU A 227 -0.50 5.79 10.22
CA LEU A 227 0.34 5.82 11.41
C LEU A 227 0.51 7.25 11.94
N PHE A 228 0.69 8.23 11.03
CA PHE A 228 0.79 9.63 11.39
C PHE A 228 -0.51 10.16 12.01
N VAL A 229 -1.65 10.04 11.33
CA VAL A 229 -2.90 10.63 11.86
C VAL A 229 -3.33 9.97 13.16
N GLN A 230 -3.08 8.67 13.31
CA GLN A 230 -3.36 7.98 14.57
C GLN A 230 -2.46 8.50 15.69
N ALA A 231 -1.16 8.63 15.47
CA ALA A 231 -0.25 9.21 16.45
C ALA A 231 -0.67 10.64 16.83
N MET A 232 -1.09 11.47 15.87
CA MET A 232 -1.58 12.82 16.13
C MET A 232 -2.87 12.83 16.95
N LYS A 233 -3.80 11.92 16.63
CA LYS A 233 -5.08 11.79 17.36
C LYS A 233 -4.84 11.34 18.80
N GLU A 234 -4.09 10.27 19.02
CA GLU A 234 -3.84 9.67 20.34
C GLU A 234 -3.06 10.61 21.29
N THR A 235 -2.24 11.49 20.72
CA THR A 235 -1.40 12.42 21.49
C THR A 235 -1.88 13.87 21.47
N ALA A 236 -3.06 14.15 20.92
CA ALA A 236 -3.56 15.51 20.69
C ALA A 236 -2.51 16.41 19.99
N TRP A 237 -1.97 15.92 18.83
CA TRP A 237 -0.90 16.60 18.10
C TRP A 237 0.39 16.77 18.91
N LEU A 238 0.87 15.70 19.54
CA LEU A 238 2.06 15.64 20.39
C LEU A 238 2.02 16.57 21.62
N ARG A 239 0.84 17.07 21.97
CA ARG A 239 0.66 17.86 23.24
C ARG A 239 0.62 16.94 24.45
N PHE A 240 0.16 15.70 24.26
CA PHE A 240 -0.13 14.75 25.34
C PHE A 240 -1.15 15.35 26.34
N GLY A 241 -1.18 14.92 27.58
CA GLY A 241 -2.08 15.50 28.60
C GLY A 241 -3.20 14.57 29.07
N GLY A 242 -3.30 13.36 28.45
CA GLY A 242 -4.12 12.26 28.96
C GLY A 242 -3.33 11.34 29.90
N ASP A 243 -3.71 10.06 29.95
CA ASP A 243 -3.06 9.04 30.78
C ASP A 243 -1.62 8.73 30.33
N VAL A 244 -1.29 8.97 29.06
CA VAL A 244 0.05 8.79 28.49
C VAL A 244 0.84 10.10 28.55
N ARG A 245 2.04 10.04 29.14
CA ARG A 245 2.96 11.17 29.21
C ARG A 245 3.94 11.15 28.03
N VAL A 246 4.40 12.33 27.59
CA VAL A 246 5.37 12.48 26.50
C VAL A 246 6.66 11.66 26.74
N THR A 247 7.08 11.50 27.98
CA THR A 247 8.29 10.73 28.37
C THR A 247 8.13 9.22 28.16
N GLN A 248 6.92 8.72 27.99
CA GLN A 248 6.68 7.30 27.70
C GLN A 248 6.90 6.96 26.22
N LEU A 249 6.97 7.96 25.33
CA LEU A 249 7.16 7.79 23.88
C LEU A 249 6.15 6.81 23.26
N ASN A 250 4.93 6.77 23.83
CA ASN A 250 3.81 5.92 23.43
C ASN A 250 2.83 6.75 22.59
N PHE A 251 2.90 6.61 21.26
CA PHE A 251 2.13 7.43 20.33
C PHE A 251 0.77 6.83 19.97
N GLY A 252 0.53 5.57 20.38
CA GLY A 252 -0.71 4.85 20.09
C GLY A 252 -1.55 4.53 21.33
N GLY A 253 -1.21 5.05 22.51
CA GLY A 253 -1.93 4.72 23.74
C GLY A 253 -1.85 3.23 24.12
N ILE A 254 -0.84 2.49 23.64
CA ILE A 254 -0.73 1.06 23.84
C ILE A 254 -0.69 0.72 25.35
N GLY A 255 -1.63 -0.15 25.77
CA GLY A 255 -1.72 -0.59 27.17
C GLY A 255 -2.33 0.42 28.12
N ALA A 256 -2.71 1.63 27.69
CA ALA A 256 -3.50 2.55 28.48
C ALA A 256 -4.95 2.02 28.56
N THR A 257 -5.48 1.88 29.79
CA THR A 257 -6.83 1.36 30.04
C THR A 257 -7.78 2.40 30.64
N GLY A 258 -7.36 3.67 30.67
CA GLY A 258 -8.08 4.74 31.37
C GLY A 258 -7.83 4.75 32.88
N GLY A 259 -8.43 5.71 33.59
CA GLY A 259 -8.37 5.81 35.06
C GLY A 259 -6.96 6.05 35.64
N GLY A 260 -6.04 6.65 34.87
CA GLY A 260 -4.68 6.94 35.29
C GLY A 260 -3.64 5.82 35.00
N ALA A 261 -4.06 4.73 34.35
CA ALA A 261 -3.13 3.69 33.90
C ALA A 261 -2.35 4.17 32.67
N GLY A 262 -1.09 4.56 32.85
CA GLY A 262 -0.27 5.27 31.88
C GLY A 262 0.19 4.47 30.65
N GLY A 263 -0.24 3.22 30.47
CA GLY A 263 0.15 2.39 29.34
C GLY A 263 1.63 2.01 29.28
N ALA A 264 2.09 1.52 28.15
CA ALA A 264 3.46 1.11 27.90
C ALA A 264 4.41 2.32 27.79
N SER A 265 5.70 2.09 28.05
CA SER A 265 6.78 3.07 27.85
C SER A 265 7.83 2.46 26.94
N PHE A 266 8.41 3.27 26.06
CA PHE A 266 9.39 2.85 25.06
C PHE A 266 10.70 3.63 25.18
N GLY A 267 11.82 3.02 24.78
CA GLY A 267 13.16 3.58 24.93
C GLY A 267 13.49 4.67 23.93
N SER A 268 12.77 4.76 22.82
CA SER A 268 12.98 5.78 21.78
C SER A 268 11.68 6.10 21.03
N VAL A 269 11.66 7.23 20.30
CA VAL A 269 10.55 7.59 19.41
C VAL A 269 10.34 6.50 18.36
N ARG A 270 11.42 5.98 17.78
CA ARG A 270 11.38 4.89 16.81
C ARG A 270 10.70 3.65 17.39
N GLU A 271 11.06 3.26 18.59
CA GLU A 271 10.50 2.08 19.25
C GLU A 271 9.00 2.25 19.55
N GLY A 272 8.58 3.41 20.03
CA GLY A 272 7.16 3.70 20.27
C GLY A 272 6.33 3.69 18.99
N LEU A 273 6.85 4.24 17.88
CA LEU A 273 6.21 4.17 16.56
C LEU A 273 6.21 2.74 16.02
N ARG A 274 7.28 1.98 16.22
CA ARG A 274 7.37 0.56 15.88
C ARG A 274 6.32 -0.26 16.60
N ALA A 275 6.15 -0.06 17.90
CA ALA A 275 5.10 -0.75 18.65
C ALA A 275 3.71 -0.45 18.08
N GLN A 276 3.43 0.81 17.76
CA GLN A 276 2.16 1.23 17.18
C GLN A 276 1.92 0.59 15.81
N VAL A 277 2.91 0.59 14.92
CA VAL A 277 2.75 0.03 13.58
C VAL A 277 2.63 -1.50 13.60
N GLN A 278 3.36 -2.19 14.50
CA GLN A 278 3.23 -3.63 14.69
C GLN A 278 1.83 -4.01 15.19
N HIS A 279 1.25 -3.19 16.05
CA HIS A 279 -0.11 -3.35 16.54
C HIS A 279 -1.14 -3.17 15.40
N LEU A 280 -0.97 -2.14 14.55
CA LEU A 280 -1.80 -1.91 13.36
C LEU A 280 -1.70 -3.07 12.37
N ARG A 281 -0.49 -3.56 12.10
CA ARG A 281 -0.28 -4.73 11.25
C ARG A 281 -0.96 -5.97 11.81
N ALA A 282 -0.95 -6.14 13.13
CA ALA A 282 -1.63 -7.26 13.77
C ALA A 282 -3.14 -7.22 13.54
N TYR A 283 -3.76 -6.03 13.57
CA TYR A 283 -5.17 -5.88 13.21
C TYR A 283 -5.45 -6.21 11.74
N ALA A 284 -4.56 -5.81 10.83
CA ALA A 284 -4.81 -5.85 9.39
C ALA A 284 -4.45 -7.18 8.72
N ASP A 285 -3.37 -7.85 9.16
CA ASP A 285 -2.82 -9.04 8.52
C ASP A 285 -3.19 -10.32 9.31
N PRO A 286 -4.12 -11.17 8.78
CA PRO A 286 -4.50 -12.41 9.46
C PRO A 286 -3.36 -13.43 9.54
N SER A 287 -2.34 -13.29 8.72
CA SER A 287 -1.21 -14.22 8.63
C SER A 287 0.03 -13.78 9.40
N VAL A 288 -0.01 -12.59 10.03
CA VAL A 288 1.17 -12.03 10.70
C VAL A 288 1.55 -12.84 11.93
N THR A 289 2.84 -13.13 12.03
CA THR A 289 3.50 -13.71 13.20
C THR A 289 4.68 -12.83 13.58
N GLN A 290 5.27 -13.01 14.76
CA GLN A 290 6.48 -12.28 15.15
C GLN A 290 7.62 -12.45 14.13
N ALA A 291 7.77 -13.63 13.54
CA ALA A 291 8.78 -13.91 12.53
C ALA A 291 8.56 -13.21 11.18
N LYS A 292 7.34 -12.71 10.92
CA LYS A 292 6.98 -11.98 9.69
C LYS A 292 7.07 -10.46 9.85
N LEU A 293 7.36 -9.96 11.05
CA LEU A 293 7.60 -8.55 11.25
C LEU A 293 8.96 -8.15 10.66
N ALA A 294 9.06 -6.92 10.17
CA ALA A 294 10.32 -6.39 9.65
C ALA A 294 11.40 -6.22 10.73
N HIS A 295 10.95 -6.04 11.96
CA HIS A 295 11.80 -5.87 13.13
C HIS A 295 11.32 -6.77 14.29
N PRO A 296 12.18 -7.08 15.28
CA PRO A 296 11.75 -7.76 16.48
C PRO A 296 10.54 -7.08 17.12
N VAL A 297 9.61 -7.88 17.65
CA VAL A 297 8.40 -7.35 18.27
C VAL A 297 8.74 -6.51 19.50
N VAL A 298 8.22 -5.28 19.53
CA VAL A 298 8.32 -4.35 20.68
C VAL A 298 6.93 -3.97 21.20
N ASP A 299 5.87 -4.31 20.48
CA ASP A 299 4.48 -4.14 20.93
C ASP A 299 4.13 -5.17 22.01
N PRO A 300 3.93 -4.77 23.28
CA PRO A 300 3.60 -5.70 24.37
C PRO A 300 2.21 -6.31 24.24
N ARG A 301 1.37 -5.76 23.36
CA ARG A 301 0.00 -6.22 23.12
C ARG A 301 -0.14 -7.01 21.83
N PHE A 302 0.93 -7.18 21.02
CA PHE A 302 0.91 -7.86 19.73
C PHE A 302 0.22 -9.23 19.78
N ALA A 303 0.51 -10.05 20.81
CA ALA A 303 -0.04 -11.38 20.95
C ALA A 303 -1.56 -11.38 21.23
N TYR A 304 -2.08 -10.34 21.85
CA TYR A 304 -3.47 -10.22 22.27
C TYR A 304 -4.39 -9.67 21.17
N VAL A 305 -3.85 -9.09 20.10
CA VAL A 305 -4.66 -8.62 18.97
C VAL A 305 -5.22 -9.83 18.21
N ARG A 306 -6.53 -9.81 17.93
CA ARG A 306 -7.15 -10.76 17.00
C ARG A 306 -6.67 -10.45 15.58
N LYS A 307 -5.77 -11.27 15.04
CA LYS A 307 -5.12 -11.05 13.76
C LYS A 307 -6.13 -10.97 12.61
N GLY A 308 -5.97 -9.96 11.75
CA GLY A 308 -6.83 -9.75 10.59
C GLY A 308 -8.23 -9.24 10.91
N SER A 309 -8.49 -8.79 12.15
CA SER A 309 -9.84 -8.34 12.56
C SER A 309 -10.20 -6.94 12.01
N ALA A 310 -9.25 -6.14 11.56
CA ALA A 310 -9.49 -4.83 10.94
C ALA A 310 -8.58 -4.63 9.73
N ARG A 311 -9.11 -4.82 8.53
CA ARG A 311 -8.35 -4.57 7.28
C ARG A 311 -8.34 -3.09 6.89
N TYR A 312 -9.31 -2.33 7.36
CA TYR A 312 -9.56 -0.94 7.00
C TYR A 312 -9.47 -0.04 8.22
N VAL A 313 -9.08 1.20 8.02
CA VAL A 313 -8.95 2.23 9.06
C VAL A 313 -10.26 2.41 9.82
N GLU A 314 -11.38 2.41 9.10
CA GLU A 314 -12.73 2.55 9.67
C GLU A 314 -13.07 1.42 10.64
N HIS A 315 -12.48 0.24 10.47
CA HIS A 315 -12.67 -0.91 11.35
C HIS A 315 -11.77 -0.88 12.62
N LEU A 316 -10.97 0.16 12.81
CA LEU A 316 -10.22 0.35 14.06
C LEU A 316 -11.11 0.81 15.22
N GLY A 317 -12.31 1.33 14.95
CA GLY A 317 -13.35 1.53 15.97
C GLY A 317 -14.14 0.25 16.22
N ALA A 318 -14.22 -0.21 17.47
CA ALA A 318 -14.92 -1.45 17.80
C ALA A 318 -16.41 -1.42 17.43
N SER A 319 -17.06 -0.26 17.52
CA SER A 319 -18.46 -0.07 17.10
C SER A 319 -18.66 0.00 15.59
N GLU A 320 -17.60 0.23 14.83
CA GLU A 320 -17.58 0.36 13.36
C GLU A 320 -17.12 -0.96 12.71
N ASN A 321 -16.45 -1.80 13.48
CA ASN A 321 -15.93 -3.09 13.04
C ASN A 321 -17.02 -4.14 13.00
N PRO A 322 -17.25 -4.84 11.88
CA PRO A 322 -18.25 -5.90 11.79
C PRO A 322 -18.07 -7.04 12.80
N GLN A 323 -16.88 -7.21 13.37
CA GLN A 323 -16.55 -8.22 14.36
C GLN A 323 -16.65 -7.72 15.82
N GLY A 324 -17.03 -6.44 16.02
CA GLY A 324 -17.17 -5.83 17.35
C GLY A 324 -15.86 -5.67 18.12
N VAL A 325 -14.73 -5.71 17.43
CA VAL A 325 -13.38 -5.55 18.01
C VAL A 325 -12.63 -4.44 17.30
N GLY A 326 -11.70 -3.77 17.97
CA GLY A 326 -10.95 -2.68 17.36
C GLY A 326 -9.91 -2.10 18.31
N TRP A 327 -9.24 -1.06 17.83
CA TRP A 327 -8.28 -0.29 18.61
C TRP A 327 -8.91 0.49 19.75
N ALA A 328 -10.04 1.13 19.47
CA ALA A 328 -10.77 1.95 20.43
C ALA A 328 -12.26 1.60 20.48
N THR A 329 -12.88 1.84 21.64
CA THR A 329 -14.31 1.64 21.86
C THR A 329 -15.16 2.86 21.50
N ASP A 330 -14.55 4.02 21.29
CA ASP A 330 -15.24 5.25 20.94
C ASP A 330 -15.99 5.10 19.62
N LYS A 331 -17.23 5.57 19.60
CA LYS A 331 -18.05 5.58 18.39
C LYS A 331 -17.42 6.50 17.33
N GLY A 332 -17.24 5.98 16.11
CA GLY A 332 -16.68 6.76 15.01
C GLY A 332 -15.16 6.94 15.08
N TYR A 333 -14.43 6.14 15.87
CA TYR A 333 -12.99 6.25 15.98
C TYR A 333 -12.30 6.06 14.63
N GLY A 334 -12.60 4.96 13.94
CA GLY A 334 -12.00 4.65 12.63
C GLY A 334 -12.41 5.67 11.56
N THR A 335 -13.69 6.01 11.50
CA THR A 335 -14.19 7.10 10.61
C THR A 335 -13.47 8.42 10.88
N SER A 336 -13.18 8.76 12.14
CA SER A 336 -12.47 10.00 12.45
C SER A 336 -11.02 10.02 11.98
N LEU A 337 -10.33 8.86 12.00
CA LEU A 337 -9.00 8.73 11.42
C LEU A 337 -9.03 8.95 9.90
N ALA A 338 -9.97 8.31 9.21
CA ALA A 338 -10.16 8.50 7.77
C ALA A 338 -10.45 9.95 7.40
N GLN A 339 -11.32 10.63 8.19
CA GLN A 339 -11.61 12.04 8.03
C GLN A 339 -10.39 12.95 8.27
N MET A 340 -9.45 12.55 9.11
CA MET A 340 -8.18 13.27 9.27
C MET A 340 -7.22 13.02 8.11
N MET A 341 -7.22 11.82 7.50
CA MET A 341 -6.34 11.48 6.38
C MET A 341 -6.70 12.30 5.13
N SER A 342 -7.98 12.42 4.81
CA SER A 342 -8.46 13.01 3.55
C SER A 342 -7.96 14.45 3.33
N PRO A 343 -8.13 15.43 4.23
CA PRO A 343 -7.67 16.80 4.00
C PRO A 343 -6.13 16.96 4.06
N ILE A 344 -5.42 16.00 4.63
CA ILE A 344 -3.95 16.05 4.75
C ILE A 344 -3.28 15.46 3.50
N PHE A 345 -3.80 14.35 2.99
CA PHE A 345 -3.15 13.56 1.95
C PHE A 345 -3.94 13.47 0.64
N GLY A 346 -5.22 13.88 0.64
CA GLY A 346 -6.09 13.82 -0.54
C GLY A 346 -6.56 12.40 -0.88
N ILE A 347 -6.69 11.55 0.11
CA ILE A 347 -7.08 10.13 -0.02
C ILE A 347 -8.35 9.82 0.74
#